data_e64d2936d80cee8355d77d5cfd965c9a
#
_entry.id   e64d2936d80cee8355d77d5cfd965c9a
#
_cell.length_a   1.000
_cell.length_b   1.000
_cell.length_c   1.000
_cell.angle_alpha   90.00
_cell.angle_beta   90.00
_cell.angle_gamma   90.00
#
_symmetry.space_group_name_H-M   'P 1'
#
loop_
_entity.id
_entity.type
_entity.pdbx_description
1 polymer ?
#
loop_
_entity_poly.entity_id
_entity_poly.type
_entity_poly.pdbx_seq_one_letter_code
_entity_poly.pdbx_strand_id
1 'polypeptide(L)'
;MLDIGRGVYNDNMKYYLAVDIGASSGRHIVGYRGADGKIQLDEVYRFPNGMKQSDDGLVWDVEALFAEVKNGLRAAIAGYGEICSMAIDTWGVDYVLMRGKQSVLPCFAYRNERTADDIDEVHKLVPFAELYRRTGIQFQNFNTVYQLYDDKVHGRLAGVTDFLMMPQYLAYRLTGEMLHEYTDATTGGLVNAAT
;
A
#
# COMPACT_ATOMS: atom_id res chain seq x y z
N MET A 1 2.15 20.94 -23.17
CA MET A 1 0.84 21.52 -22.79
C MET A 1 -0.19 20.61 -23.43
N LEU A 2 -0.65 19.57 -22.72
CA LEU A 2 -1.66 18.63 -23.24
C LEU A 2 -3.02 19.32 -23.08
N ASP A 3 -3.70 19.49 -24.19
CA ASP A 3 -5.07 20.00 -24.24
C ASP A 3 -6.00 18.91 -23.68
N ILE A 4 -6.35 19.04 -22.42
CA ILE A 4 -7.35 18.18 -21.80
C ILE A 4 -8.70 18.74 -22.25
N GLY A 5 -9.21 18.21 -23.37
CA GLY A 5 -10.56 18.52 -23.84
C GLY A 5 -11.55 18.35 -22.68
N ARG A 6 -12.29 19.43 -22.35
CA ARG A 6 -13.33 19.45 -21.33
C ARG A 6 -14.34 18.37 -21.67
N GLY A 7 -14.27 17.25 -20.92
CA GLY A 7 -15.28 16.21 -21.00
C GLY A 7 -16.67 16.78 -20.74
N VAL A 8 -17.63 16.40 -21.55
CA VAL A 8 -19.04 16.77 -21.37
C VAL A 8 -19.51 16.09 -20.09
N TYR A 9 -19.67 16.86 -19.01
CA TYR A 9 -20.27 16.38 -17.77
C TYR A 9 -21.69 15.86 -18.06
N ASN A 10 -21.88 14.59 -17.82
CA ASN A 10 -23.20 13.97 -17.88
C ASN A 10 -23.64 13.67 -16.44
N ASP A 11 -24.59 14.41 -15.91
CA ASP A 11 -25.06 14.34 -14.51
C ASP A 11 -25.53 12.93 -14.06
N ASN A 12 -25.67 11.99 -14.99
CA ASN A 12 -26.05 10.59 -14.73
C ASN A 12 -24.86 9.60 -14.78
N MET A 13 -23.64 10.05 -15.08
CA MET A 13 -22.49 9.17 -15.22
C MET A 13 -21.77 9.04 -13.88
N LYS A 14 -21.53 7.79 -13.45
CA LYS A 14 -20.80 7.47 -12.23
C LYS A 14 -19.33 7.27 -12.53
N TYR A 15 -18.45 7.98 -11.81
CA TYR A 15 -17.01 7.91 -11.94
C TYR A 15 -16.41 7.24 -10.70
N TYR A 16 -15.45 6.36 -10.92
CA TYR A 16 -14.75 5.57 -9.90
C TYR A 16 -13.26 5.78 -10.08
N LEU A 17 -12.52 5.97 -8.98
CA LEU A 17 -11.08 6.22 -9.03
C LEU A 17 -10.30 5.00 -8.54
N ALA A 18 -9.44 4.46 -9.38
CA ALA A 18 -8.43 3.48 -9.01
C ALA A 18 -7.08 4.19 -8.84
N VAL A 19 -6.42 3.97 -7.71
CA VAL A 19 -5.07 4.44 -7.40
C VAL A 19 -4.18 3.22 -7.37
N ASP A 20 -3.38 3.01 -8.42
CA ASP A 20 -2.49 1.86 -8.59
C ASP A 20 -1.04 2.34 -8.40
N ILE A 21 -0.40 1.91 -7.32
CA ILE A 21 0.93 2.35 -6.92
C ILE A 21 1.90 1.17 -6.92
N GLY A 22 2.77 1.13 -7.90
CA GLY A 22 3.88 0.19 -7.93
C GLY A 22 5.14 0.74 -7.26
N ALA A 23 6.17 -0.08 -7.17
CA ALA A 23 7.45 0.28 -6.54
C ALA A 23 8.23 1.38 -7.29
N SER A 24 7.93 1.65 -8.57
CA SER A 24 8.65 2.63 -9.39
C SER A 24 7.77 3.79 -9.89
N SER A 25 6.47 3.64 -9.89
CA SER A 25 5.52 4.68 -10.30
C SER A 25 4.13 4.41 -9.74
N GLY A 26 3.33 5.46 -9.61
CA GLY A 26 1.91 5.36 -9.33
C GLY A 26 1.08 6.08 -10.37
N ARG A 27 -0.17 5.69 -10.50
CA ARG A 27 -1.14 6.28 -11.42
C ARG A 27 -2.54 6.31 -10.82
N HIS A 28 -3.30 7.29 -11.26
CA HIS A 28 -4.71 7.44 -10.93
C HIS A 28 -5.52 7.27 -12.22
N ILE A 29 -6.49 6.38 -12.18
CA ILE A 29 -7.30 5.99 -13.32
C ILE A 29 -8.76 6.18 -12.96
N VAL A 30 -9.46 7.02 -13.73
CA VAL A 30 -10.91 7.16 -13.61
C VAL A 30 -11.58 6.12 -14.51
N GLY A 31 -12.41 5.29 -13.91
CA GLY A 31 -13.23 4.29 -14.60
C GLY A 31 -14.70 4.72 -14.66
N TYR A 32 -15.35 4.52 -15.80
CA TYR A 32 -16.77 4.80 -15.98
C TYR A 32 -17.37 3.94 -17.10
N ARG A 33 -18.70 3.88 -17.17
CA ARG A 33 -19.39 3.17 -18.25
C ARG A 33 -19.69 4.15 -19.39
N GLY A 34 -19.11 3.93 -20.56
CA GLY A 34 -19.38 4.70 -21.77
C GLY A 34 -20.79 4.52 -22.33
N ALA A 35 -21.14 5.34 -23.31
CA ALA A 35 -22.46 5.28 -23.97
C ALA A 35 -22.71 3.94 -24.71
N ASP A 36 -21.64 3.25 -25.11
CA ASP A 36 -21.69 1.90 -25.71
C ASP A 36 -21.84 0.78 -24.66
N GLY A 37 -21.97 1.13 -23.37
CA GLY A 37 -22.10 0.21 -22.25
C GLY A 37 -20.81 -0.45 -21.80
N LYS A 38 -19.66 -0.15 -22.43
CA LYS A 38 -18.34 -0.67 -22.06
C LYS A 38 -17.69 0.18 -20.97
N ILE A 39 -16.76 -0.43 -20.23
CA ILE A 39 -15.94 0.27 -19.27
C ILE A 39 -14.88 1.08 -20.04
N GLN A 40 -14.80 2.35 -19.71
CA GLN A 40 -13.76 3.28 -20.15
C GLN A 40 -12.81 3.55 -18.98
N LEU A 41 -11.52 3.70 -19.28
CA LEU A 41 -10.45 3.95 -18.30
C LEU A 41 -9.58 5.11 -18.78
N ASP A 42 -9.55 6.18 -18.01
CA ASP A 42 -8.77 7.37 -18.31
C ASP A 42 -7.70 7.59 -17.24
N GLU A 43 -6.43 7.57 -17.61
CA GLU A 43 -5.34 7.93 -16.71
C GLU A 43 -5.32 9.44 -16.53
N VAL A 44 -5.59 9.90 -15.31
CA VAL A 44 -5.72 11.33 -14.99
C VAL A 44 -4.49 11.90 -14.28
N TYR A 45 -3.67 11.04 -13.68
CA TYR A 45 -2.46 11.45 -12.99
C TYR A 45 -1.44 10.31 -12.94
N ARG A 46 -0.16 10.64 -13.09
CA ARG A 46 0.96 9.72 -12.93
C ARG A 46 2.10 10.39 -12.19
N PHE A 47 2.78 9.64 -11.34
CA PHE A 47 3.93 10.12 -10.58
C PHE A 47 5.02 9.05 -10.47
N PRO A 48 6.30 9.44 -10.35
CA PRO A 48 7.37 8.52 -10.02
C PRO A 48 7.27 8.11 -8.55
N ASN A 49 7.57 6.85 -8.27
CA ASN A 49 7.72 6.32 -6.92
C ASN A 49 9.09 5.66 -6.80
N GLY A 50 9.58 5.49 -5.58
CA GLY A 50 10.87 4.84 -5.33
C GLY A 50 11.26 4.84 -3.88
N MET A 51 12.09 3.87 -3.53
CA MET A 51 12.70 3.77 -2.22
C MET A 51 13.76 4.86 -2.07
N LYS A 52 13.92 5.38 -0.85
CA LYS A 52 14.94 6.36 -0.50
C LYS A 52 16.00 5.73 0.40
N GLN A 53 17.26 6.08 0.17
CA GLN A 53 18.33 5.74 1.09
C GLN A 53 18.27 6.68 2.30
N SER A 54 18.31 6.09 3.50
CA SER A 54 18.44 6.78 4.78
C SER A 54 19.56 6.17 5.59
N ASP A 55 19.82 6.69 6.79
CA ASP A 55 20.80 6.11 7.73
C ASP A 55 20.36 4.71 8.20
N ASP A 56 19.06 4.43 8.18
CA ASP A 56 18.46 3.12 8.52
C ASP A 56 18.36 2.16 7.32
N GLY A 57 18.94 2.51 6.17
CA GLY A 57 18.83 1.76 4.91
C GLY A 57 17.70 2.24 4.02
N LEU A 58 17.16 1.35 3.19
CA LEU A 58 16.09 1.67 2.25
C LEU A 58 14.75 1.84 2.94
N VAL A 59 14.09 2.97 2.69
CA VAL A 59 12.80 3.33 3.28
C VAL A 59 11.83 3.89 2.23
N TRP A 60 10.55 3.89 2.54
CA TRP A 60 9.51 4.60 1.80
C TRP A 60 9.25 5.98 2.41
N ASP A 61 9.18 7.01 1.58
CA ASP A 61 8.70 8.33 1.99
C ASP A 61 7.17 8.35 1.93
N VAL A 62 6.55 7.89 3.00
CA VAL A 62 5.08 7.76 3.08
C VAL A 62 4.35 9.10 3.04
N GLU A 63 5.00 10.19 3.44
CA GLU A 63 4.42 11.53 3.37
C GLU A 63 4.41 12.04 1.93
N ALA A 64 5.49 11.87 1.19
CA ALA A 64 5.53 12.19 -0.23
C ALA A 64 4.52 11.34 -1.01
N LEU A 65 4.45 10.03 -0.71
CA LEU A 65 3.49 9.13 -1.33
C LEU A 65 2.03 9.56 -1.08
N PHE A 66 1.71 9.92 0.15
CA PHE A 66 0.38 10.43 0.50
C PHE A 66 0.06 11.78 -0.18
N ALA A 67 1.07 12.64 -0.37
CA ALA A 67 0.88 13.86 -1.14
C ALA A 67 0.51 13.57 -2.60
N GLU A 68 1.12 12.57 -3.23
CA GLU A 68 0.81 12.15 -4.60
C GLU A 68 -0.60 11.54 -4.72
N VAL A 69 -1.03 10.75 -3.72
CA VAL A 69 -2.43 10.26 -3.67
C VAL A 69 -3.42 11.42 -3.68
N LYS A 70 -3.16 12.47 -2.89
CA LYS A 70 -4.02 13.68 -2.88
C LYS A 70 -3.96 14.47 -4.18
N ASN A 71 -2.79 14.56 -4.82
CA ASN A 71 -2.63 15.26 -6.10
C ASN A 71 -3.46 14.58 -7.19
N GLY A 72 -3.38 13.25 -7.30
CA GLY A 72 -4.16 12.49 -8.26
C GLY A 72 -5.68 12.55 -8.00
N LEU A 73 -6.10 12.53 -6.73
CA LEU A 73 -7.51 12.74 -6.37
C LEU A 73 -8.01 14.12 -6.81
N ARG A 74 -7.22 15.18 -6.60
CA ARG A 74 -7.56 16.53 -7.08
C ARG A 74 -7.66 16.60 -8.61
N ALA A 75 -6.75 15.92 -9.32
CA ALA A 75 -6.78 15.84 -10.78
C ALA A 75 -8.06 15.13 -11.27
N ALA A 76 -8.44 14.01 -10.63
CA ALA A 76 -9.67 13.29 -10.95
C ALA A 76 -10.92 14.17 -10.75
N ILE A 77 -11.03 14.86 -9.60
CA ILE A 77 -12.15 15.74 -9.30
C ILE A 77 -12.20 16.93 -10.27
N ALA A 78 -11.05 17.50 -10.62
CA ALA A 78 -10.99 18.61 -11.57
C ALA A 78 -11.42 18.22 -12.99
N GLY A 79 -11.16 16.96 -13.40
CA GLY A 79 -11.52 16.47 -14.73
C GLY A 79 -12.93 15.88 -14.82
N TYR A 80 -13.44 15.27 -13.74
CA TYR A 80 -14.66 14.45 -13.78
C TYR A 80 -15.73 14.85 -12.75
N GLY A 81 -15.45 15.85 -11.89
CA GLY A 81 -16.38 16.27 -10.86
C GLY A 81 -16.48 15.28 -9.71
N GLU A 82 -17.68 14.79 -9.42
CA GLU A 82 -17.93 13.87 -8.33
C GLU A 82 -17.35 12.47 -8.61
N ILE A 83 -16.54 11.96 -7.69
CA ILE A 83 -16.03 10.60 -7.69
C ILE A 83 -16.85 9.76 -6.69
N CYS A 84 -17.57 8.78 -7.18
CA CYS A 84 -18.48 7.95 -6.35
C CYS A 84 -17.74 7.10 -5.33
N SER A 85 -16.58 6.55 -5.68
CA SER A 85 -15.72 5.80 -4.77
C SER A 85 -14.29 5.75 -5.28
N MET A 86 -13.37 5.44 -4.37
CA MET A 86 -11.95 5.28 -4.64
C MET A 86 -11.43 4.00 -3.99
N ALA A 87 -10.51 3.33 -4.67
CA ALA A 87 -9.72 2.23 -4.12
C ALA A 87 -8.23 2.48 -4.35
N ILE A 88 -7.40 2.03 -3.42
CA ILE A 88 -5.95 2.13 -3.50
C ILE A 88 -5.38 0.72 -3.51
N ASP A 89 -4.53 0.44 -4.47
CA ASP A 89 -3.73 -0.78 -4.56
C ASP A 89 -2.24 -0.42 -4.57
N THR A 90 -1.42 -1.22 -3.88
CA THR A 90 0.04 -1.01 -3.82
C THR A 90 0.77 -2.36 -3.86
N TRP A 91 2.09 -2.34 -3.64
CA TRP A 91 2.87 -3.55 -3.36
C TRP A 91 2.53 -4.09 -1.96
N GLY A 92 2.68 -5.40 -1.77
CA GLY A 92 2.50 -6.07 -0.47
C GLY A 92 3.73 -6.02 0.43
N VAL A 93 3.67 -6.70 1.55
CA VAL A 93 4.68 -6.99 2.57
C VAL A 93 5.15 -5.82 3.43
N ASP A 94 5.16 -4.58 2.93
CA ASP A 94 5.59 -3.40 3.67
C ASP A 94 4.42 -2.76 4.43
N TYR A 95 4.76 -2.16 5.55
CA TYR A 95 3.77 -1.62 6.48
C TYR A 95 4.30 -0.40 7.23
N VAL A 96 3.37 0.34 7.83
CA VAL A 96 3.65 1.40 8.79
C VAL A 96 3.19 0.96 10.16
N LEU A 97 4.09 0.97 11.14
CA LEU A 97 3.76 0.73 12.54
C LEU A 97 2.96 1.91 13.09
N MET A 98 1.96 1.61 13.93
CA MET A 98 1.10 2.62 14.53
C MET A 98 1.17 2.59 16.05
N ARG A 99 1.26 3.76 16.67
CA ARG A 99 1.11 3.96 18.12
C ARG A 99 -0.13 4.79 18.35
N GLY A 100 -1.25 4.13 18.64
CA GLY A 100 -2.55 4.76 18.54
C GLY A 100 -2.77 5.32 17.14
N LYS A 101 -3.00 6.63 17.03
CA LYS A 101 -3.21 7.30 15.73
C LYS A 101 -1.94 7.84 15.07
N GLN A 102 -0.78 7.62 15.67
CA GLN A 102 0.51 8.16 15.17
C GLN A 102 1.31 7.07 14.46
N SER A 103 1.82 7.38 13.28
CA SER A 103 2.77 6.52 12.57
C SER A 103 4.13 6.51 13.25
N VAL A 104 4.74 5.33 13.35
CA VAL A 104 6.11 5.12 13.83
C VAL A 104 7.01 4.93 12.62
N LEU A 105 7.78 5.95 12.32
CA LEU A 105 8.71 5.95 11.19
C LEU A 105 10.13 5.52 11.62
N PRO A 106 10.99 5.11 10.67
CA PRO A 106 10.76 5.05 9.24
C PRO A 106 9.87 3.86 8.82
N CYS A 107 9.22 3.97 7.65
CA CYS A 107 8.62 2.85 6.95
C CYS A 107 9.71 2.16 6.12
N PHE A 108 10.14 0.98 6.51
CA PHE A 108 11.17 0.24 5.79
C PHE A 108 10.64 -0.30 4.47
N ALA A 109 11.51 -0.30 3.46
CA ALA A 109 11.19 -0.86 2.17
C ALA A 109 11.61 -2.34 2.10
N TYR A 110 10.87 -3.16 1.38
CA TYR A 110 11.11 -4.60 1.28
C TYR A 110 12.50 -4.98 0.74
N ARG A 111 13.21 -4.06 0.08
CA ARG A 111 14.60 -4.26 -0.35
C ARG A 111 15.63 -3.79 0.68
N ASN A 112 15.20 -3.44 1.89
CA ASN A 112 16.11 -3.22 3.00
C ASN A 112 16.62 -4.59 3.47
N GLU A 113 17.93 -4.71 3.68
CA GLU A 113 18.55 -6.00 4.05
C GLU A 113 18.50 -6.29 5.56
N ARG A 114 17.75 -5.50 6.34
CA ARG A 114 17.68 -5.56 7.81
C ARG A 114 17.28 -6.93 8.37
N THR A 115 16.54 -7.73 7.61
CA THR A 115 16.03 -9.03 8.05
C THR A 115 17.01 -10.19 7.84
N ALA A 116 18.16 -9.96 7.22
CA ALA A 116 19.04 -11.03 6.76
C ALA A 116 19.49 -11.97 7.90
N ASP A 117 19.80 -11.40 9.07
CA ASP A 117 20.29 -12.16 10.24
C ASP A 117 19.15 -12.77 11.08
N ASP A 118 17.90 -12.41 10.82
CA ASP A 118 16.73 -12.79 11.61
C ASP A 118 16.00 -14.04 11.08
N ILE A 119 16.21 -14.38 9.82
CA ILE A 119 15.46 -15.45 9.13
C ILE A 119 15.62 -16.79 9.86
N ASP A 120 16.86 -17.16 10.19
CA ASP A 120 17.15 -18.40 10.88
C ASP A 120 16.55 -18.41 12.29
N GLU A 121 16.52 -17.28 12.98
CA GLU A 121 15.93 -17.17 14.31
C GLU A 121 14.40 -17.35 14.24
N VAL A 122 13.75 -16.79 13.24
CA VAL A 122 12.32 -17.03 13.00
C VAL A 122 12.07 -18.51 12.70
N HIS A 123 12.91 -19.14 11.87
CA HIS A 123 12.76 -20.57 11.52
C HIS A 123 13.03 -21.52 12.68
N LYS A 124 13.81 -21.11 13.69
CA LYS A 124 13.93 -21.88 14.96
C LYS A 124 12.63 -21.85 15.77
N LEU A 125 11.87 -20.74 15.70
CA LEU A 125 10.58 -20.62 16.38
C LEU A 125 9.47 -21.33 15.61
N VAL A 126 9.41 -21.12 14.29
CA VAL A 126 8.46 -21.77 13.38
C VAL A 126 9.19 -22.18 12.10
N PRO A 127 9.47 -23.48 11.91
CA PRO A 127 10.14 -23.96 10.70
C PRO A 127 9.44 -23.51 9.43
N PHE A 128 10.19 -23.18 8.38
CA PHE A 128 9.61 -22.66 7.13
C PHE A 128 8.53 -23.57 6.54
N ALA A 129 8.72 -24.89 6.58
CA ALA A 129 7.72 -25.83 6.11
C ALA A 129 6.35 -25.66 6.80
N GLU A 130 6.36 -25.34 8.10
CA GLU A 130 5.14 -25.06 8.85
C GLU A 130 4.56 -23.68 8.53
N LEU A 131 5.40 -22.65 8.36
CA LEU A 131 4.94 -21.33 7.87
C LEU A 131 4.27 -21.49 6.52
N TYR A 132 4.91 -22.16 5.56
CA TYR A 132 4.34 -22.37 4.23
C TYR A 132 3.04 -23.19 4.29
N ARG A 133 3.00 -24.26 5.08
CA ARG A 133 1.80 -25.08 5.24
C ARG A 133 0.59 -24.29 5.75
N ARG A 134 0.80 -23.30 6.63
CA ARG A 134 -0.26 -22.46 7.20
C ARG A 134 -0.66 -21.32 6.28
N THR A 135 0.30 -20.66 5.67
CA THR A 135 0.07 -19.40 4.97
C THR A 135 -0.01 -19.53 3.45
N GLY A 136 0.57 -20.59 2.89
CA GLY A 136 0.70 -20.76 1.43
C GLY A 136 1.72 -19.80 0.78
N ILE A 137 2.42 -18.98 1.56
CA ILE A 137 3.32 -17.94 1.05
C ILE A 137 4.74 -18.49 0.89
N GLN A 138 5.29 -18.33 -0.31
CA GLN A 138 6.68 -18.71 -0.60
C GLN A 138 7.66 -17.87 0.23
N PHE A 139 8.82 -18.46 0.48
CA PHE A 139 9.90 -17.76 1.14
C PHE A 139 10.40 -16.56 0.33
N GLN A 140 10.41 -15.41 0.99
CA GLN A 140 11.16 -14.23 0.59
C GLN A 140 11.72 -13.59 1.85
N ASN A 141 12.99 -13.18 1.83
CA ASN A 141 13.66 -12.57 2.98
C ASN A 141 12.95 -11.32 3.52
N PHE A 142 12.13 -10.69 2.71
CA PHE A 142 11.38 -9.48 3.00
C PHE A 142 9.91 -9.71 3.41
N ASN A 143 9.45 -10.96 3.59
CA ASN A 143 8.07 -11.18 4.04
C ASN A 143 7.84 -10.50 5.40
N THR A 144 6.63 -9.98 5.60
CA THR A 144 6.26 -9.20 6.78
C THR A 144 6.59 -9.89 8.09
N VAL A 145 6.49 -11.22 8.14
CA VAL A 145 6.82 -12.01 9.33
C VAL A 145 8.27 -11.78 9.80
N TYR A 146 9.23 -11.70 8.88
CA TYR A 146 10.64 -11.44 9.21
C TYR A 146 10.85 -9.97 9.57
N GLN A 147 10.21 -9.06 8.86
CA GLN A 147 10.27 -7.63 9.16
C GLN A 147 9.72 -7.30 10.57
N LEU A 148 8.59 -7.90 10.97
CA LEU A 148 8.05 -7.72 12.32
C LEU A 148 8.92 -8.38 13.40
N TYR A 149 9.61 -9.48 13.07
CA TYR A 149 10.57 -10.08 13.99
C TYR A 149 11.76 -9.14 14.23
N ASP A 150 12.32 -8.56 13.17
CA ASP A 150 13.37 -7.54 13.27
C ASP A 150 12.91 -6.32 14.08
N ASP A 151 11.72 -5.80 13.81
CA ASP A 151 11.14 -4.71 14.60
C ASP A 151 11.01 -5.07 16.10
N LYS A 152 10.69 -6.33 16.41
CA LYS A 152 10.58 -6.83 17.78
C LYS A 152 11.94 -6.87 18.46
N VAL A 153 12.97 -7.48 17.84
CA VAL A 153 14.29 -7.65 18.46
C VAL A 153 15.03 -6.32 18.62
N HIS A 154 14.75 -5.36 17.74
CA HIS A 154 15.29 -4.01 17.83
C HIS A 154 14.42 -3.03 18.65
N GLY A 155 13.39 -3.53 19.35
CA GLY A 155 12.57 -2.74 20.27
C GLY A 155 11.61 -1.74 19.62
N ARG A 156 11.43 -1.78 18.30
CA ARG A 156 10.55 -0.84 17.59
C ARG A 156 9.07 -1.07 17.88
N LEU A 157 8.70 -2.27 18.34
CA LEU A 157 7.33 -2.58 18.73
C LEU A 157 6.91 -2.01 20.09
N ALA A 158 7.80 -1.29 20.82
CA ALA A 158 7.48 -0.71 22.11
C ALA A 158 6.35 0.32 21.98
N GLY A 159 5.21 0.05 22.62
CA GLY A 159 4.00 0.90 22.58
C GLY A 159 3.28 0.92 21.23
N VAL A 160 3.68 0.10 20.26
CA VAL A 160 2.94 -0.10 19.02
C VAL A 160 1.65 -0.84 19.33
N THR A 161 0.55 -0.34 18.78
CA THR A 161 -0.80 -0.90 18.98
C THR A 161 -1.33 -1.58 17.72
N ASP A 162 -0.77 -1.25 16.56
CA ASP A 162 -1.21 -1.75 15.28
C ASP A 162 -0.11 -1.61 14.21
N PHE A 163 -0.29 -2.24 13.07
CA PHE A 163 0.46 -1.96 11.85
C PHE A 163 -0.50 -1.96 10.65
N LEU A 164 -0.29 -1.05 9.73
CA LEU A 164 -1.11 -0.95 8.52
C LEU A 164 -0.24 -1.24 7.31
N MET A 165 -0.64 -2.20 6.49
CA MET A 165 -0.05 -2.40 5.18
C MET A 165 -0.20 -1.13 4.35
N MET A 166 0.61 -0.94 3.32
CA MET A 166 0.71 0.35 2.64
C MET A 166 -0.63 0.88 2.09
N PRO A 167 -1.50 0.08 1.41
CA PRO A 167 -2.79 0.60 0.93
C PRO A 167 -3.71 1.00 2.08
N GLN A 168 -3.73 0.22 3.18
CA GLN A 168 -4.54 0.51 4.36
C GLN A 168 -4.03 1.75 5.09
N TYR A 169 -2.71 1.96 5.16
CA TYR A 169 -2.14 3.18 5.72
C TYR A 169 -2.57 4.42 4.93
N LEU A 170 -2.49 4.38 3.61
CA LEU A 170 -2.93 5.49 2.76
C LEU A 170 -4.44 5.75 2.87
N ALA A 171 -5.24 4.69 2.94
CA ALA A 171 -6.68 4.79 3.18
C ALA A 171 -6.98 5.40 4.58
N TYR A 172 -6.27 4.93 5.62
CA TYR A 172 -6.36 5.52 6.96
C TYR A 172 -6.04 7.02 6.97
N ARG A 173 -5.01 7.45 6.25
CA ARG A 173 -4.64 8.87 6.15
C ARG A 173 -5.72 9.73 5.50
N LEU A 174 -6.57 9.15 4.67
CA LEU A 174 -7.71 9.84 4.04
C LEU A 174 -8.96 9.82 4.91
N THR A 175 -9.22 8.73 5.61
CA THR A 175 -10.51 8.47 6.29
C THR A 175 -10.45 8.63 7.80
N GLY A 176 -9.28 8.42 8.41
CA GLY A 176 -9.10 8.30 9.86
C GLY A 176 -9.49 6.93 10.44
N GLU A 177 -9.91 5.98 9.59
CA GLU A 177 -10.33 4.62 10.00
C GLU A 177 -9.22 3.61 9.72
N MET A 178 -8.81 2.85 10.74
CA MET A 178 -7.84 1.76 10.59
C MET A 178 -8.59 0.47 10.26
N LEU A 179 -8.34 -0.06 9.08
CA LEU A 179 -8.94 -1.31 8.61
C LEU A 179 -7.86 -2.19 8.03
N HIS A 180 -8.00 -3.50 8.21
CA HIS A 180 -7.12 -4.49 7.58
C HIS A 180 -7.87 -5.15 6.42
N GLU A 181 -7.18 -5.30 5.30
CA GLU A 181 -7.70 -5.94 4.11
C GLU A 181 -7.04 -7.32 3.98
N TYR A 182 -7.86 -8.34 3.75
CA TYR A 182 -7.43 -9.74 3.82
C TYR A 182 -6.46 -10.11 2.69
N THR A 183 -6.70 -9.66 1.46
CA THR A 183 -5.89 -10.08 0.32
C THR A 183 -4.46 -9.56 0.40
N ASP A 184 -4.28 -8.34 0.90
CA ASP A 184 -2.95 -7.77 1.16
C ASP A 184 -2.28 -8.44 2.38
N ALA A 185 -3.02 -8.64 3.47
CA ALA A 185 -2.52 -9.30 4.67
C ALA A 185 -1.97 -10.71 4.39
N THR A 186 -2.55 -11.44 3.44
CA THR A 186 -2.07 -12.79 3.05
C THR A 186 -0.67 -12.77 2.45
N THR A 187 -0.19 -11.64 1.92
CA THR A 187 1.15 -11.55 1.32
C THR A 187 2.28 -11.66 2.34
N GLY A 188 2.01 -11.37 3.60
CA GLY A 188 3.01 -11.17 4.66
C GLY A 188 3.54 -12.43 5.34
N GLY A 189 2.92 -13.59 5.10
CA GLY A 189 3.27 -14.83 5.79
C GLY A 189 2.78 -14.91 7.26
N LEU A 190 1.74 -14.15 7.62
CA LEU A 190 1.17 -14.07 8.96
C LEU A 190 -0.25 -14.60 9.05
N VAL A 191 -0.95 -14.70 7.93
CA VAL A 191 -2.36 -15.06 7.86
C VAL A 191 -2.50 -16.51 7.41
N ASN A 192 -3.37 -17.26 8.08
CA ASN A 192 -3.73 -18.60 7.67
C ASN A 192 -4.69 -18.53 6.48
N ALA A 193 -4.29 -19.09 5.34
CA ALA A 193 -5.09 -19.06 4.11
C ALA A 193 -6.36 -19.94 4.17
N ALA A 194 -6.49 -20.82 5.17
CA ALA A 194 -7.57 -21.78 5.28
C ALA A 194 -8.67 -21.40 6.30
N THR A 195 -8.47 -20.33 7.09
CA THR A 195 -9.42 -19.97 8.16
C THR A 195 -9.77 -18.50 8.15
#